data_1ca1602ee6c6dfacc07feb4ddbc36897
#
_entry.id   1ca1602ee6c6dfacc07feb4ddbc36897
#
_cell.length_a   1.000
_cell.length_b   1.000
_cell.length_c   1.000
_cell.angle_alpha   90.00
_cell.angle_beta   90.00
_cell.angle_gamma   90.00
#
_symmetry.space_group_name_H-M   'P 1'
#
loop_
_entity.id
_entity.type
_entity.pdbx_description
1 polymer ?
#
loop_
_entity_poly.entity_id
_entity_poly.type
_entity_poly.pdbx_seq_one_letter_code
_entity_poly.pdbx_strand_id
1 'polypeptide(L)'
;QASPRFLQHSLAVAETHLALQRGITADRQVTVQTEPLSWRRYTGPGGESHLIRPDLAACVVGHDAEGVFEDRWFLEVDMGTESIPTVLAKCRRYQAYYRTGIEQAAHGAFPRVLWILHGPRATDRHRALARHLSRTSTLEQRLFRLTSAADMPTALWGSDAPSSPTTS
;
A
#
# COMPACT_ATOMS: atom_id res chain seq x y z
N GLN A 1 -0.53 -27.44 8.40
CA GLN A 1 0.80 -26.80 8.22
C GLN A 1 0.66 -25.65 7.23
N ALA A 2 1.25 -24.50 7.53
CA ALA A 2 1.28 -23.37 6.61
C ALA A 2 2.10 -23.71 5.36
N SER A 3 1.61 -23.31 4.17
CA SER A 3 2.35 -23.57 2.93
C SER A 3 3.62 -22.70 2.87
N PRO A 4 4.69 -23.13 2.17
CA PRO A 4 5.89 -22.32 1.99
C PRO A 4 5.59 -20.93 1.41
N ARG A 5 4.63 -20.81 0.51
CA ARG A 5 4.18 -19.54 -0.08
C ARG A 5 3.57 -18.61 0.98
N PHE A 6 2.75 -19.16 1.86
CA PHE A 6 2.14 -18.40 2.96
C PHE A 6 3.23 -17.86 3.90
N LEU A 7 4.21 -18.69 4.25
CA LEU A 7 5.33 -18.27 5.11
C LEU A 7 6.16 -17.15 4.47
N GLN A 8 6.49 -17.28 3.18
CA GLN A 8 7.23 -16.25 2.46
C GLN A 8 6.46 -14.93 2.41
N HIS A 9 5.16 -14.96 2.12
CA HIS A 9 4.32 -13.78 2.14
C HIS A 9 4.27 -13.15 3.54
N SER A 10 4.04 -13.94 4.59
CA SER A 10 4.01 -13.45 5.97
C SER A 10 5.32 -12.80 6.40
N LEU A 11 6.47 -13.38 6.00
CA LEU A 11 7.77 -12.78 6.23
C LEU A 11 7.92 -11.43 5.51
N ALA A 12 7.52 -11.35 4.26
CA ALA A 12 7.58 -10.10 3.48
C ALA A 12 6.67 -9.01 4.07
N VAL A 13 5.50 -9.37 4.59
CA VAL A 13 4.63 -8.45 5.34
C VAL A 13 5.31 -7.97 6.62
N ALA A 14 5.93 -8.86 7.38
CA ALA A 14 6.67 -8.50 8.59
C ALA A 14 7.87 -7.59 8.29
N GLU A 15 8.64 -7.87 7.24
CA GLU A 15 9.74 -7.02 6.77
C GLU A 15 9.25 -5.62 6.35
N THR A 16 8.12 -5.56 5.67
CA THR A 16 7.46 -4.31 5.31
C THR A 16 7.06 -3.51 6.55
N HIS A 17 6.48 -4.16 7.55
CA HIS A 17 6.14 -3.52 8.83
C HIS A 17 7.38 -2.97 9.52
N LEU A 18 8.46 -3.74 9.61
CA LEU A 18 9.72 -3.28 10.19
C LEU A 18 10.33 -2.10 9.42
N ALA A 19 10.24 -2.10 8.10
CA ALA A 19 10.70 -0.98 7.28
C ALA A 19 9.89 0.29 7.55
N LEU A 20 8.57 0.18 7.76
CA LEU A 20 7.72 1.29 8.18
C LEU A 20 8.14 1.85 9.54
N GLN A 21 8.40 0.99 10.53
CA GLN A 21 8.85 1.39 11.86
C GLN A 21 10.19 2.12 11.82
N ARG A 22 11.11 1.72 10.93
CA ARG A 22 12.40 2.41 10.71
C ARG A 22 12.23 3.79 10.09
N GLY A 23 11.07 4.08 9.48
CA GLY A 23 10.73 5.40 8.96
C GLY A 23 10.35 6.43 10.03
N ILE A 24 10.19 6.02 11.29
CA ILE A 24 9.90 6.93 12.41
C ILE A 24 11.14 7.78 12.69
N THR A 25 10.94 9.09 12.76
CA THR A 25 11.97 10.09 13.09
C THR A 25 11.41 11.09 14.10
N ALA A 26 12.19 12.10 14.47
CA ALA A 26 11.69 13.18 15.33
C ALA A 26 10.53 13.93 14.68
N ASP A 27 10.54 14.07 13.33
CA ASP A 27 9.57 14.84 12.57
C ASP A 27 8.53 13.97 11.84
N ARG A 28 8.59 12.65 12.03
CA ARG A 28 7.69 11.69 11.37
C ARG A 28 7.27 10.58 12.30
N GLN A 29 5.97 10.43 12.47
CA GLN A 29 5.33 9.34 13.18
C GLN A 29 4.66 8.38 12.19
N VAL A 30 4.74 7.09 12.46
CA VAL A 30 4.10 6.05 11.63
C VAL A 30 3.29 5.13 12.52
N THR A 31 2.01 5.01 12.25
CA THR A 31 1.12 4.04 12.88
C THR A 31 0.78 2.96 11.87
N VAL A 32 0.93 1.70 12.25
CA VAL A 32 0.67 0.55 11.39
C VAL A 32 -0.40 -0.34 12.00
N GLN A 33 -1.41 -0.67 11.22
CA GLN A 33 -2.42 -1.68 11.53
C GLN A 33 -2.10 -2.95 10.75
N THR A 34 -1.97 -4.06 11.45
CA THR A 34 -1.86 -5.40 10.89
C THR A 34 -3.23 -6.07 10.81
N GLU A 35 -3.33 -7.22 10.14
CA GLU A 35 -4.55 -8.04 10.14
C GLU A 35 -4.95 -8.47 11.56
N PRO A 36 -6.23 -8.46 11.89
CA PRO A 36 -7.39 -8.04 11.09
C PRO A 36 -7.72 -6.55 11.18
N LEU A 37 -6.94 -5.72 11.91
CA LEU A 37 -7.21 -4.30 12.11
C LEU A 37 -7.04 -3.47 10.82
N SER A 38 -6.25 -3.97 9.87
CA SER A 38 -6.12 -3.37 8.54
C SER A 38 -7.36 -3.54 7.66
N TRP A 39 -8.22 -4.51 7.97
CA TRP A 39 -9.38 -4.84 7.15
C TRP A 39 -10.48 -3.79 7.22
N ARG A 40 -11.21 -3.60 6.12
CA ARG A 40 -12.36 -2.68 6.05
C ARG A 40 -13.58 -3.42 5.55
N ARG A 41 -14.63 -3.41 6.36
CA ARG A 41 -15.94 -3.94 6.01
C ARG A 41 -16.85 -2.78 5.61
N TYR A 42 -17.61 -2.94 4.53
CA TYR A 42 -18.58 -1.94 4.09
C TYR A 42 -19.79 -2.60 3.44
N THR A 43 -20.88 -1.83 3.33
CA THR A 43 -22.10 -2.26 2.66
C THR A 43 -22.12 -1.70 1.25
N GLY A 44 -22.36 -2.54 0.27
CA GLY A 44 -22.51 -2.15 -1.13
C GLY A 44 -23.87 -1.54 -1.42
N PRO A 45 -24.07 -1.01 -2.63
CA PRO A 45 -25.33 -0.34 -3.04
C PRO A 45 -26.58 -1.21 -2.92
N GLY A 46 -26.45 -2.53 -3.06
CA GLY A 46 -27.54 -3.50 -2.92
C GLY A 46 -27.75 -4.01 -1.50
N GLY A 47 -27.03 -3.47 -0.49
CA GLY A 47 -27.12 -3.92 0.90
C GLY A 47 -26.18 -5.11 1.23
N GLU A 48 -25.42 -5.60 0.25
CA GLU A 48 -24.48 -6.69 0.43
C GLU A 48 -23.24 -6.26 1.25
N SER A 49 -22.73 -7.17 2.07
CA SER A 49 -21.52 -6.93 2.87
C SER A 49 -20.27 -7.25 2.06
N HIS A 50 -19.37 -6.29 1.98
CA HIS A 50 -18.05 -6.43 1.36
C HIS A 50 -16.93 -6.31 2.39
N LEU A 51 -15.78 -6.89 2.06
CA LEU A 51 -14.58 -6.84 2.88
C LEU A 51 -13.36 -6.64 1.97
N ILE A 52 -12.58 -5.59 2.21
CA ILE A 52 -11.21 -5.48 1.70
C ILE A 52 -10.22 -5.87 2.79
N ARG A 53 -9.11 -6.48 2.40
CA ARG A 53 -8.11 -7.04 3.30
C ARG A 53 -6.71 -6.60 2.91
N PRO A 54 -6.35 -5.33 3.16
CA PRO A 54 -4.95 -4.92 3.01
C PRO A 54 -4.07 -5.77 3.93
N ASP A 55 -2.88 -6.12 3.46
CA ASP A 55 -1.88 -6.78 4.32
C ASP A 55 -1.51 -5.88 5.52
N LEU A 56 -1.38 -4.58 5.26
CA LEU A 56 -1.17 -3.55 6.28
C LEU A 56 -1.97 -2.29 5.94
N ALA A 57 -2.31 -1.50 6.97
CA ALA A 57 -2.74 -0.13 6.79
C ALA A 57 -1.81 0.79 7.60
N ALA A 58 -1.33 1.87 6.99
CA ALA A 58 -0.40 2.78 7.63
C ALA A 58 -0.92 4.21 7.60
N CYS A 59 -0.65 4.95 8.67
CA CYS A 59 -0.85 6.38 8.75
C CYS A 59 0.50 7.02 9.09
N VAL A 60 0.91 7.96 8.26
CA VAL A 60 2.15 8.73 8.40
C VAL A 60 1.76 10.15 8.73
N VAL A 61 2.21 10.64 9.88
CA VAL A 61 2.08 12.05 10.27
C VAL A 61 3.46 12.64 10.27
N GLY A 62 3.65 13.71 9.54
CA GLY A 62 4.94 14.38 9.42
C GLY A 62 4.79 15.90 9.43
N HIS A 63 5.95 16.57 9.46
CA HIS A 63 6.08 18.01 9.37
C HIS A 63 6.94 18.37 8.17
N ASP A 64 6.49 19.31 7.36
CA ASP A 64 7.25 19.91 6.27
C ASP A 64 7.19 21.45 6.34
N ALA A 65 7.69 22.10 5.30
CA ALA A 65 7.70 23.56 5.22
C ALA A 65 6.28 24.19 5.18
N GLU A 66 5.26 23.40 4.80
CA GLU A 66 3.87 23.83 4.71
C GLU A 66 3.08 23.55 6.00
N GLY A 67 3.66 22.74 6.90
CA GLY A 67 3.06 22.41 8.19
C GLY A 67 2.98 20.91 8.48
N VAL A 68 1.91 20.51 9.19
CA VAL A 68 1.64 19.10 9.51
C VAL A 68 0.89 18.47 8.36
N PHE A 69 1.36 17.31 7.89
CA PHE A 69 0.63 16.49 6.92
C PHE A 69 0.29 15.12 7.49
N GLU A 70 -0.74 14.51 6.96
CA GLU A 70 -1.15 13.15 7.26
C GLU A 70 -1.37 12.39 5.95
N ASP A 71 -0.59 11.32 5.74
CA ASP A 71 -0.72 10.40 4.61
C ASP A 71 -1.20 9.03 5.08
N ARG A 72 -2.25 8.52 4.44
CA ARG A 72 -2.82 7.20 4.74
C ARG A 72 -2.63 6.24 3.57
N TRP A 73 -2.32 4.98 3.91
CA TRP A 73 -1.98 3.96 2.95
C TRP A 73 -2.64 2.63 3.28
N PHE A 74 -3.15 1.95 2.26
CA PHE A 74 -3.36 0.52 2.26
C PHE A 74 -2.18 -0.11 1.53
N LEU A 75 -1.55 -1.12 2.14
CA LEU A 75 -0.35 -1.76 1.62
C LEU A 75 -0.67 -3.21 1.24
N GLU A 76 -0.30 -3.58 0.03
CA GLU A 76 -0.43 -4.92 -0.52
C GLU A 76 0.98 -5.45 -0.86
N VAL A 77 1.36 -6.57 -0.28
CA VAL A 77 2.65 -7.21 -0.51
C VAL A 77 2.50 -8.25 -1.61
N ASP A 78 3.07 -7.99 -2.76
CA ASP A 78 2.97 -8.85 -3.95
C ASP A 78 4.24 -9.67 -4.15
N MET A 79 4.14 -10.98 -3.93
CA MET A 79 5.22 -11.94 -4.15
C MET A 79 5.33 -12.40 -5.62
N GLY A 80 4.56 -11.80 -6.54
CA GLY A 80 4.51 -12.19 -7.94
C GLY A 80 3.77 -13.50 -8.21
N THR A 81 3.05 -14.03 -7.23
CA THR A 81 2.33 -15.32 -7.34
C THR A 81 0.89 -15.16 -7.82
N GLU A 82 0.30 -13.99 -7.67
CA GLU A 82 -1.03 -13.69 -8.18
C GLU A 82 -1.00 -13.29 -9.66
N SER A 83 -2.05 -13.64 -10.40
CA SER A 83 -2.19 -13.22 -11.79
C SER A 83 -2.48 -11.72 -11.90
N ILE A 84 -2.13 -11.09 -13.02
CA ILE A 84 -2.48 -9.69 -13.27
C ILE A 84 -4.00 -9.44 -13.15
N PRO A 85 -4.88 -10.26 -13.74
CA PRO A 85 -6.32 -10.12 -13.56
C PRO A 85 -6.77 -10.16 -12.09
N THR A 86 -6.13 -10.97 -11.25
CA THR A 86 -6.41 -11.03 -9.81
C THR A 86 -6.07 -9.70 -9.12
N VAL A 87 -4.91 -9.13 -9.42
CA VAL A 87 -4.50 -7.82 -8.89
C VAL A 87 -5.47 -6.73 -9.34
N LEU A 88 -5.85 -6.71 -10.63
CA LEU A 88 -6.84 -5.75 -11.14
C LEU A 88 -8.22 -5.91 -10.49
N ALA A 89 -8.63 -7.14 -10.17
CA ALA A 89 -9.87 -7.39 -9.42
C ALA A 89 -9.79 -6.80 -8.00
N LYS A 90 -8.66 -6.92 -7.32
CA LYS A 90 -8.43 -6.25 -6.02
C LYS A 90 -8.50 -4.72 -6.18
N CYS A 91 -7.87 -4.15 -7.20
CA CYS A 91 -7.96 -2.71 -7.49
C CYS A 91 -9.42 -2.24 -7.66
N ARG A 92 -10.26 -3.01 -8.35
CA ARG A 92 -11.69 -2.70 -8.49
C ARG A 92 -12.42 -2.72 -7.14
N ARG A 93 -12.07 -3.63 -6.23
CA ARG A 93 -12.65 -3.68 -4.87
C ARG A 93 -12.26 -2.44 -4.07
N TYR A 94 -11.00 -2.00 -4.12
CA TYR A 94 -10.56 -0.75 -3.50
C TYR A 94 -11.30 0.45 -4.07
N GLN A 95 -11.47 0.51 -5.38
CA GLN A 95 -12.23 1.59 -6.02
C GLN A 95 -13.71 1.58 -5.62
N ALA A 96 -14.34 0.41 -5.49
CA ALA A 96 -15.70 0.30 -4.98
C ALA A 96 -15.79 0.86 -3.55
N TYR A 97 -14.82 0.53 -2.70
CA TYR A 97 -14.74 1.08 -1.35
C TYR A 97 -14.49 2.59 -1.35
N TYR A 98 -13.60 3.09 -2.19
CA TYR A 98 -13.37 4.53 -2.38
C TYR A 98 -14.68 5.28 -2.68
N ARG A 99 -15.53 4.71 -3.53
CA ARG A 99 -16.81 5.32 -3.94
C ARG A 99 -17.84 5.38 -2.81
N THR A 100 -17.67 4.63 -1.73
CA THR A 100 -18.56 4.73 -0.55
C THR A 100 -18.36 6.03 0.22
N GLY A 101 -17.21 6.67 0.12
CA GLY A 101 -16.87 7.89 0.87
C GLY A 101 -16.58 7.67 2.35
N ILE A 102 -16.54 6.42 2.84
CA ILE A 102 -16.38 6.10 4.27
C ILE A 102 -15.06 6.65 4.82
N GLU A 103 -13.93 6.36 4.16
CA GLU A 103 -12.62 6.84 4.61
C GLU A 103 -12.52 8.37 4.51
N GLN A 104 -13.07 8.95 3.44
CA GLN A 104 -13.08 10.41 3.26
C GLN A 104 -13.88 11.11 4.34
N ALA A 105 -15.03 10.54 4.74
CA ALA A 105 -15.85 11.09 5.83
C ALA A 105 -15.14 10.97 7.18
N ALA A 106 -14.42 9.89 7.42
CA ALA A 106 -13.74 9.63 8.70
C ALA A 106 -12.41 10.40 8.82
N HIS A 107 -11.67 10.59 7.70
CA HIS A 107 -10.28 11.03 7.71
C HIS A 107 -9.96 12.17 6.72
N GLY A 108 -10.96 12.69 6.01
CA GLY A 108 -10.77 13.75 5.01
C GLY A 108 -10.23 13.28 3.67
N ALA A 109 -9.63 12.10 3.59
CA ALA A 109 -9.08 11.52 2.37
C ALA A 109 -9.18 10.00 2.36
N PHE A 110 -9.12 9.42 1.16
CA PHE A 110 -9.03 7.98 1.00
C PHE A 110 -7.55 7.54 1.04
N PRO A 111 -7.20 6.45 1.77
CA PRO A 111 -5.86 5.91 1.75
C PRO A 111 -5.44 5.50 0.34
N ARG A 112 -4.25 5.90 -0.10
CA ARG A 112 -3.69 5.40 -1.36
C ARG A 112 -3.34 3.92 -1.22
N VAL A 113 -3.49 3.15 -2.28
CA VAL A 113 -3.15 1.72 -2.29
C VAL A 113 -1.76 1.56 -2.88
N LEU A 114 -0.82 1.08 -2.09
CA LEU A 114 0.57 0.83 -2.51
C LEU A 114 0.79 -0.68 -2.66
N TRP A 115 1.10 -1.10 -3.86
CA TRP A 115 1.56 -2.44 -4.18
C TRP A 115 3.07 -2.51 -4.06
N ILE A 116 3.57 -3.34 -3.13
CA ILE A 116 4.99 -3.53 -2.84
C ILE A 116 5.43 -4.84 -3.46
N LEU A 117 6.21 -4.75 -4.53
CA LEU A 117 6.58 -5.87 -5.36
C LEU A 117 7.88 -6.50 -4.86
N HIS A 118 7.84 -7.79 -4.57
CA HIS A 118 8.96 -8.59 -4.07
C HIS A 118 9.47 -9.58 -5.11
N GLY A 119 10.70 -10.02 -4.91
CA GLY A 119 11.32 -11.10 -5.68
C GLY A 119 12.11 -10.64 -6.90
N PRO A 120 12.81 -11.59 -7.55
CA PRO A 120 13.78 -11.29 -8.62
C PRO A 120 13.14 -10.72 -9.89
N ARG A 121 11.83 -10.94 -10.09
CA ARG A 121 11.07 -10.41 -11.23
C ARG A 121 10.24 -9.17 -10.90
N ALA A 122 10.50 -8.51 -9.76
CA ALA A 122 9.73 -7.34 -9.33
C ALA A 122 9.70 -6.22 -10.38
N THR A 123 10.82 -5.95 -11.06
CA THR A 123 10.91 -4.93 -12.12
C THR A 123 10.02 -5.26 -13.31
N ASP A 124 10.04 -6.51 -13.81
CA ASP A 124 9.18 -6.92 -14.92
C ASP A 124 7.71 -6.92 -14.53
N ARG A 125 7.44 -7.36 -13.31
CA ARG A 125 6.10 -7.33 -12.70
C ARG A 125 5.57 -5.91 -12.59
N HIS A 126 6.40 -4.99 -12.10
CA HIS A 126 6.07 -3.56 -12.04
C HIS A 126 5.67 -3.02 -13.42
N ARG A 127 6.50 -3.27 -14.42
CA ARG A 127 6.25 -2.83 -15.80
C ARG A 127 4.96 -3.40 -16.37
N ALA A 128 4.68 -4.68 -16.11
CA ALA A 128 3.46 -5.34 -16.57
C ALA A 128 2.21 -4.76 -15.86
N LEU A 129 2.23 -4.63 -14.54
CA LEU A 129 1.13 -4.06 -13.76
C LEU A 129 0.86 -2.60 -14.14
N ALA A 130 1.90 -1.77 -14.26
CA ALA A 130 1.78 -0.37 -14.66
C ALA A 130 1.09 -0.23 -16.02
N ARG A 131 1.48 -1.08 -17.00
CA ARG A 131 0.86 -1.11 -18.32
C ARG A 131 -0.62 -1.51 -18.27
N HIS A 132 -0.96 -2.52 -17.47
CA HIS A 132 -2.36 -2.96 -17.35
C HIS A 132 -3.21 -1.92 -16.60
N LEU A 133 -2.70 -1.32 -15.55
CA LEU A 133 -3.38 -0.24 -14.82
C LEU A 133 -3.65 0.95 -15.75
N SER A 134 -2.65 1.42 -16.51
CA SER A 134 -2.79 2.56 -17.42
C SER A 134 -3.79 2.33 -18.55
N ARG A 135 -3.96 1.06 -18.99
CA ARG A 135 -4.93 0.68 -20.02
C ARG A 135 -6.34 0.43 -19.50
N THR A 136 -6.51 0.28 -18.20
CA THR A 136 -7.82 0.03 -17.59
C THR A 136 -8.49 1.36 -17.25
N SER A 137 -9.10 2.00 -18.24
CA SER A 137 -9.71 3.33 -18.13
C SER A 137 -10.84 3.42 -17.09
N THR A 138 -11.39 2.29 -16.68
CA THR A 138 -12.43 2.22 -15.63
C THR A 138 -11.87 2.35 -14.22
N LEU A 139 -10.54 2.26 -14.03
CA LEU A 139 -9.89 2.42 -12.74
C LEU A 139 -9.43 3.86 -12.52
N GLU A 140 -9.66 4.35 -11.32
CA GLU A 140 -9.15 5.63 -10.82
C GLU A 140 -7.66 5.47 -10.49
N GLN A 141 -6.81 5.75 -11.46
CA GLN A 141 -5.37 5.45 -11.39
C GLN A 141 -4.66 6.16 -10.23
N ARG A 142 -5.14 7.35 -9.83
CA ARG A 142 -4.57 8.11 -8.71
C ARG A 142 -4.64 7.37 -7.36
N LEU A 143 -5.53 6.38 -7.23
CA LEU A 143 -5.66 5.57 -6.02
C LEU A 143 -4.50 4.57 -5.85
N PHE A 144 -3.83 4.21 -6.94
CA PHE A 144 -2.88 3.10 -6.97
C PHE A 144 -1.45 3.58 -7.21
N ARG A 145 -0.53 2.98 -6.48
CA ARG A 145 0.91 3.15 -6.63
C ARG A 145 1.59 1.78 -6.67
N LEU A 146 2.68 1.70 -7.40
CA LEU A 146 3.51 0.52 -7.49
C LEU A 146 4.93 0.88 -7.05
N THR A 147 5.55 0.03 -6.27
CA THR A 147 6.96 0.19 -5.88
C THR A 147 7.62 -1.17 -5.73
N SER A 148 8.94 -1.22 -5.77
CA SER A 148 9.68 -2.38 -5.28
C SER A 148 9.81 -2.33 -3.75
N ALA A 149 10.13 -3.46 -3.13
CA ALA A 149 10.40 -3.49 -1.69
C ALA A 149 11.57 -2.57 -1.31
N ALA A 150 12.61 -2.48 -2.17
CA ALA A 150 13.77 -1.62 -1.96
C ALA A 150 13.43 -0.12 -2.04
N ASP A 151 12.52 0.26 -2.94
CA ASP A 151 12.14 1.65 -3.19
C ASP A 151 10.95 2.11 -2.33
N MET A 152 10.36 1.22 -1.54
CA MET A 152 9.20 1.53 -0.70
C MET A 152 9.43 2.73 0.23
N PRO A 153 10.59 2.90 0.90
CA PRO A 153 10.84 4.09 1.70
C PRO A 153 10.72 5.38 0.91
N THR A 154 11.29 5.42 -0.30
CA THR A 154 11.19 6.60 -1.18
C THR A 154 9.75 6.85 -1.64
N ALA A 155 8.99 5.81 -1.91
CA ALA A 155 7.59 5.92 -2.32
C ALA A 155 6.69 6.47 -1.20
N LEU A 156 7.01 6.19 0.06
CA LEU A 156 6.24 6.62 1.23
C LEU A 156 6.70 7.97 1.78
N TRP A 157 8.01 8.20 1.81
CA TRP A 157 8.61 9.37 2.47
C TRP A 157 9.01 10.50 1.52
N GLY A 158 8.96 10.27 0.18
CA GLY A 158 9.53 11.19 -0.80
C GLY A 158 11.05 11.20 -0.78
N SER A 159 11.65 12.24 -1.38
CA SER A 159 13.11 12.37 -1.54
C SER A 159 13.85 12.72 -0.25
N ASP A 160 13.18 12.83 0.88
CA ASP A 160 13.78 13.11 2.19
C ASP A 160 14.41 11.89 2.86
N ALA A 161 14.82 10.89 2.06
CA ALA A 161 15.73 9.88 2.57
C ALA A 161 17.07 10.56 2.90
N PRO A 162 17.60 10.42 4.14
CA PRO A 162 18.89 10.98 4.47
C PRO A 162 19.94 10.44 3.50
N SER A 163 20.61 11.36 2.80
CA SER A 163 21.76 11.04 1.94
C SER A 163 22.73 10.20 2.77
N SER A 164 23.03 8.99 2.32
CA SER A 164 24.08 8.16 2.95
C SER A 164 25.34 8.99 3.06
N PRO A 165 26.05 8.97 4.21
CA PRO A 165 27.28 9.71 4.32
C PRO A 165 28.28 9.15 3.30
N THR A 166 28.70 10.00 2.38
CA THR A 166 29.82 9.72 1.47
C THR A 166 31.05 9.52 2.34
N THR A 167 31.51 8.28 2.45
CA THR A 167 32.81 7.98 3.07
C THR A 167 33.89 8.49 2.12
N SER A 168 34.59 9.53 2.52
CA SER A 168 35.87 9.94 1.95
C SER A 168 36.97 9.12 2.57
#